data_e259eed6e4d6600785f8db665aa594b3
#
_entry.id   e259eed6e4d6600785f8db665aa594b3
#
_cell.length_a   1.000
_cell.length_b   1.000
_cell.length_c   1.000
_cell.angle_alpha   90.00
_cell.angle_beta   90.00
_cell.angle_gamma   90.00
#
_symmetry.space_group_name_H-M   'P 1'
#
loop_
_entity.id
_entity.type
_entity.pdbx_description
1 polymer ?
#
loop_
_entity_poly.entity_id
_entity_poly.type
_entity_poly.pdbx_seq_one_letter_code
_entity_poly.pdbx_strand_id
1 'polypeptide(L)'
;SKGRSNWLKEHHGKLNIEDINDFFGLEILDDELEGKNIILSGEIHGVAANQKLEGKLIRYIKGKTNFKYLLEEISYSGAYFINKYLETGDIEILKDVFNAWQGTYAYTKDKFKLYEELYEYNQSLPEEDRIILVGVDIEHQPKLSFDYIKDILPEEEPPEEIEMIINDLKHKNSVYY
;
A
#
# COMPACT_ATOMS: atom_id res chain seq x y z
N SER A 1 -1.89 -7.72 34.08
CA SER A 1 -1.51 -8.58 35.20
C SER A 1 -0.03 -8.89 35.19
N LYS A 2 0.58 -9.03 36.38
CA LYS A 2 2.04 -9.25 36.55
C LYS A 2 2.57 -10.47 35.73
N GLY A 3 1.76 -11.52 35.54
CA GLY A 3 2.17 -12.71 34.79
C GLY A 3 2.44 -12.44 33.31
N ARG A 4 1.59 -11.66 32.60
CA ARG A 4 1.81 -11.30 31.20
C ARG A 4 3.05 -10.42 31.01
N SER A 5 3.25 -9.46 31.93
CA SER A 5 4.43 -8.57 31.90
C SER A 5 5.74 -9.34 32.08
N ASN A 6 5.77 -10.33 32.97
CA ASN A 6 6.96 -11.17 33.16
C ASN A 6 7.23 -12.06 31.96
N TRP A 7 6.18 -12.69 31.41
CA TRP A 7 6.32 -13.50 30.20
C TRP A 7 6.89 -12.70 29.03
N LEU A 8 6.35 -11.47 28.76
CA LEU A 8 6.85 -10.59 27.73
C LEU A 8 8.31 -10.19 27.93
N LYS A 9 8.76 -10.02 29.18
CA LYS A 9 10.18 -9.70 29.47
C LYS A 9 11.14 -10.86 29.14
N GLU A 10 10.65 -12.09 29.21
CA GLU A 10 11.43 -13.29 28.92
C GLU A 10 11.34 -13.70 27.44
N HIS A 11 10.28 -13.27 26.73
CA HIS A 11 9.96 -13.65 25.36
C HIS A 11 9.86 -12.41 24.44
N HIS A 12 10.89 -11.59 24.43
CA HIS A 12 10.97 -10.43 23.52
C HIS A 12 12.31 -10.41 22.80
N GLY A 13 12.30 -9.88 21.59
CA GLY A 13 13.50 -9.59 20.80
C GLY A 13 13.62 -8.10 20.52
N LYS A 14 14.79 -7.68 20.10
CA LYS A 14 15.02 -6.33 19.57
C LYS A 14 15.08 -6.41 18.06
N LEU A 15 14.36 -5.50 17.39
CA LEU A 15 14.42 -5.33 15.94
C LEU A 15 15.15 -4.05 15.60
N ASN A 16 16.03 -4.11 14.63
CA ASN A 16 16.60 -2.93 14.00
C ASN A 16 15.66 -2.49 12.87
N ILE A 17 14.79 -1.52 13.13
CA ILE A 17 13.84 -1.00 12.14
C ILE A 17 14.44 0.02 11.18
N GLU A 18 15.69 0.46 11.41
CA GLU A 18 16.36 1.43 10.54
C GLU A 18 16.99 0.78 9.30
N ASP A 19 17.36 -0.50 9.39
CA ASP A 19 17.87 -1.28 8.25
C ASP A 19 16.78 -2.24 7.76
N ILE A 20 16.19 -1.94 6.62
CA ILE A 20 15.09 -2.72 6.03
C ILE A 20 15.48 -4.16 5.65
N ASN A 21 16.78 -4.44 5.50
CA ASN A 21 17.32 -5.74 5.11
C ASN A 21 17.90 -6.54 6.31
N ASP A 22 17.96 -5.94 7.49
CA ASP A 22 18.33 -6.65 8.72
C ASP A 22 17.10 -7.37 9.30
N PHE A 23 17.00 -8.67 9.10
CA PHE A 23 15.87 -9.48 9.55
C PHE A 23 16.09 -10.15 10.91
N PHE A 24 17.19 -9.84 11.60
CA PHE A 24 17.46 -10.39 12.91
C PHE A 24 16.30 -10.13 13.89
N GLY A 25 15.81 -11.19 14.52
CA GLY A 25 14.70 -11.14 15.46
C GLY A 25 13.32 -11.37 14.82
N LEU A 26 13.21 -11.38 13.47
CA LEU A 26 11.96 -11.75 12.79
C LEU A 26 11.77 -13.26 12.64
N GLU A 27 12.80 -14.06 12.88
CA GLU A 27 12.75 -15.53 12.84
C GLU A 27 11.74 -16.11 13.83
N ILE A 28 11.38 -15.36 14.85
CA ILE A 28 10.29 -15.70 15.79
C ILE A 28 8.94 -15.90 15.07
N LEU A 29 8.78 -15.37 13.86
CA LEU A 29 7.57 -15.50 13.05
C LEU A 29 7.56 -16.76 12.17
N ASP A 30 8.68 -17.46 12.00
CA ASP A 30 8.81 -18.54 11.02
C ASP A 30 7.78 -19.65 11.23
N ASP A 31 7.66 -20.16 12.46
CA ASP A 31 6.67 -21.20 12.79
C ASP A 31 5.23 -20.69 12.64
N GLU A 32 4.99 -19.41 12.88
CA GLU A 32 3.67 -18.79 12.78
C GLU A 32 3.26 -18.49 11.33
N LEU A 33 4.20 -18.38 10.39
CA LEU A 33 3.93 -18.19 8.97
C LEU A 33 3.51 -19.49 8.27
N GLU A 34 3.92 -20.65 8.80
CA GLU A 34 3.65 -21.93 8.17
C GLU A 34 2.14 -22.18 8.04
N GLY A 35 1.68 -22.50 6.81
CA GLY A 35 0.28 -22.81 6.49
C GLY A 35 -0.70 -21.65 6.66
N LYS A 36 -0.24 -20.42 6.88
CA LYS A 36 -1.12 -19.25 6.96
C LYS A 36 -1.37 -18.66 5.57
N ASN A 37 -2.64 -18.37 5.29
CA ASN A 37 -3.07 -17.69 4.06
C ASN A 37 -3.29 -16.19 4.27
N ILE A 38 -3.46 -15.75 5.50
CA ILE A 38 -3.70 -14.34 5.85
C ILE A 38 -2.85 -13.99 7.07
N ILE A 39 -2.14 -12.87 6.96
CA ILE A 39 -1.35 -12.27 8.04
C ILE A 39 -1.92 -10.89 8.30
N LEU A 40 -2.28 -10.59 9.54
CA LEU A 40 -2.82 -9.29 9.94
C LEU A 40 -1.77 -8.52 10.72
N SER A 41 -1.47 -7.31 10.27
CA SER A 41 -0.62 -6.34 10.97
C SER A 41 -1.47 -5.15 11.39
N GLY A 42 -1.43 -4.79 12.66
CA GLY A 42 -2.07 -3.58 13.17
C GLY A 42 -1.08 -2.42 13.22
N GLU A 43 -1.55 -1.20 12.95
CA GLU A 43 -0.73 0.00 13.08
C GLU A 43 -1.39 1.06 13.98
N ILE A 44 -0.57 2.02 14.39
CA ILE A 44 -1.04 3.29 14.96
C ILE A 44 -0.71 4.36 13.92
N HIS A 45 -1.74 5.02 13.38
CA HIS A 45 -1.57 6.03 12.35
C HIS A 45 -0.61 7.15 12.75
N GLY A 46 0.20 7.62 11.81
CA GLY A 46 1.14 8.72 11.99
C GLY A 46 2.41 8.37 12.80
N VAL A 47 2.66 7.09 13.05
CA VAL A 47 3.90 6.61 13.70
C VAL A 47 4.87 6.07 12.66
N ALA A 48 5.96 6.79 12.41
CA ALA A 48 6.98 6.43 11.41
C ALA A 48 7.54 5.01 11.57
N ALA A 49 7.66 4.53 12.80
CA ALA A 49 8.14 3.18 13.08
C ALA A 49 7.25 2.08 12.47
N ASN A 50 5.95 2.35 12.30
CA ASN A 50 5.03 1.39 11.68
C ASN A 50 5.37 1.17 10.21
N GLN A 51 5.61 2.23 9.42
CA GLN A 51 5.95 2.12 8.00
C GLN A 51 7.31 1.43 7.80
N LYS A 52 8.28 1.73 8.66
CA LYS A 52 9.58 1.04 8.63
C LYS A 52 9.44 -0.45 8.92
N LEU A 53 8.65 -0.79 9.95
CA LEU A 53 8.39 -2.19 10.29
C LEU A 53 7.58 -2.89 9.20
N GLU A 54 6.59 -2.23 8.61
CA GLU A 54 5.78 -2.74 7.50
C GLU A 54 6.65 -3.11 6.31
N GLY A 55 7.52 -2.20 5.84
CA GLY A 55 8.44 -2.47 4.74
C GLY A 55 9.37 -3.65 5.02
N LYS A 56 9.85 -3.79 6.26
CA LYS A 56 10.66 -4.91 6.70
C LYS A 56 9.87 -6.23 6.70
N LEU A 57 8.65 -6.23 7.25
CA LEU A 57 7.77 -7.40 7.30
C LEU A 57 7.37 -7.87 5.89
N ILE A 58 7.05 -6.96 4.99
CA ILE A 58 6.74 -7.27 3.59
C ILE A 58 7.88 -8.08 2.97
N ARG A 59 9.12 -7.61 3.08
CA ARG A 59 10.30 -8.29 2.52
C ARG A 59 10.55 -9.63 3.20
N TYR A 60 10.46 -9.69 4.53
CA TYR A 60 10.66 -10.92 5.29
C TYR A 60 9.65 -12.00 4.92
N ILE A 61 8.35 -11.64 4.95
CA ILE A 61 7.26 -12.56 4.63
C ILE A 61 7.34 -13.02 3.17
N LYS A 62 7.65 -12.12 2.23
CA LYS A 62 7.84 -12.47 0.81
C LYS A 62 8.99 -13.47 0.62
N GLY A 63 10.07 -13.31 1.37
CA GLY A 63 11.22 -14.23 1.32
C GLY A 63 10.93 -15.63 1.90
N LYS A 64 9.87 -15.78 2.71
CA LYS A 64 9.49 -17.05 3.36
C LYS A 64 8.25 -17.70 2.76
N THR A 65 7.44 -16.96 2.00
CA THR A 65 6.13 -17.38 1.52
C THR A 65 5.91 -16.97 0.06
N ASN A 66 4.82 -17.44 -0.54
CA ASN A 66 4.33 -16.97 -1.84
C ASN A 66 3.44 -15.72 -1.73
N PHE A 67 3.60 -14.92 -0.69
CA PHE A 67 2.87 -13.67 -0.47
C PHE A 67 2.87 -12.78 -1.72
N LYS A 68 1.69 -12.34 -2.14
CA LYS A 68 1.50 -11.57 -3.38
C LYS A 68 0.62 -10.33 -3.18
N TYR A 69 -0.38 -10.39 -2.31
CA TYR A 69 -1.35 -9.32 -2.16
C TYR A 69 -1.16 -8.60 -0.82
N LEU A 70 -0.86 -7.30 -0.89
CA LEU A 70 -0.79 -6.42 0.27
C LEU A 70 -2.11 -5.65 0.35
N LEU A 71 -2.92 -5.96 1.36
CA LEU A 71 -4.18 -5.28 1.62
C LEU A 71 -3.91 -4.10 2.54
N GLU A 72 -4.24 -2.89 2.10
CA GLU A 72 -4.06 -1.67 2.88
C GLU A 72 -5.37 -0.91 3.08
N GLU A 73 -5.45 -0.20 4.21
CA GLU A 73 -6.57 0.69 4.55
C GLU A 73 -6.49 2.00 3.73
N ILE A 74 -6.58 1.84 2.42
CA ILE A 74 -6.67 2.92 1.43
C ILE A 74 -7.80 2.62 0.45
N SER A 75 -8.24 3.63 -0.28
CA SER A 75 -9.28 3.48 -1.30
C SER A 75 -8.82 2.59 -2.45
N TYR A 76 -9.78 1.99 -3.16
CA TYR A 76 -9.50 1.20 -4.36
C TYR A 76 -8.79 2.05 -5.44
N SER A 77 -9.27 3.28 -5.68
CA SER A 77 -8.65 4.19 -6.64
C SER A 77 -7.21 4.58 -6.24
N GLY A 78 -6.96 4.78 -4.94
CA GLY A 78 -5.61 5.03 -4.44
C GLY A 78 -4.68 3.85 -4.71
N ALA A 79 -5.12 2.62 -4.39
CA ALA A 79 -4.36 1.41 -4.67
C ALA A 79 -4.09 1.21 -6.17
N TYR A 80 -5.07 1.53 -7.03
CA TYR A 80 -4.91 1.47 -8.48
C TYR A 80 -3.74 2.33 -8.97
N PHE A 81 -3.69 3.60 -8.56
CA PHE A 81 -2.61 4.50 -8.97
C PHE A 81 -1.27 4.14 -8.34
N ILE A 82 -1.25 3.65 -7.09
CA ILE A 82 -0.01 3.14 -6.50
C ILE A 82 0.50 1.93 -7.29
N ASN A 83 -0.35 0.97 -7.66
CA ASN A 83 0.08 -0.16 -8.51
C ASN A 83 0.62 0.32 -9.86
N LYS A 84 0.01 1.33 -10.48
CA LYS A 84 0.51 1.94 -11.72
C LYS A 84 1.90 2.55 -11.52
N TYR A 85 2.15 3.20 -10.37
CA TYR A 85 3.49 3.62 -9.98
C TYR A 85 4.44 2.43 -9.78
N LEU A 86 4.02 1.39 -9.07
CA LEU A 86 4.84 0.19 -8.83
C LEU A 86 5.20 -0.56 -10.11
N GLU A 87 4.41 -0.42 -11.16
CA GLU A 87 4.67 -0.96 -12.49
C GLU A 87 5.63 -0.09 -13.30
N THR A 88 5.38 1.22 -13.35
CA THR A 88 6.06 2.16 -14.27
C THR A 88 7.26 2.86 -13.67
N GLY A 89 7.29 3.06 -12.34
CA GLY A 89 8.26 3.90 -11.65
C GLY A 89 8.03 5.41 -11.83
N ASP A 90 6.91 5.81 -12.45
CA ASP A 90 6.60 7.22 -12.65
C ASP A 90 6.23 7.89 -11.32
N ILE A 91 7.18 8.61 -10.76
CA ILE A 91 7.06 9.28 -9.47
C ILE A 91 5.95 10.34 -9.42
N GLU A 92 5.56 10.90 -10.56
CA GLU A 92 4.50 11.90 -10.60
C GLU A 92 3.15 11.27 -10.24
N ILE A 93 2.92 10.00 -10.63
CA ILE A 93 1.72 9.26 -10.23
C ILE A 93 1.66 9.15 -8.69
N LEU A 94 2.76 8.77 -8.04
CA LEU A 94 2.80 8.66 -6.58
C LEU A 94 2.59 10.03 -5.91
N LYS A 95 3.19 11.09 -6.45
CA LYS A 95 2.99 12.45 -5.95
C LYS A 95 1.52 12.90 -6.06
N ASP A 96 0.84 12.57 -7.16
CA ASP A 96 -0.57 12.91 -7.34
C ASP A 96 -1.48 12.21 -6.35
N VAL A 97 -1.21 10.92 -6.05
CA VAL A 97 -1.91 10.20 -4.98
C VAL A 97 -1.69 10.90 -3.63
N PHE A 98 -0.44 11.22 -3.30
CA PHE A 98 -0.13 11.89 -2.03
C PHE A 98 -0.73 13.30 -1.95
N ASN A 99 -0.76 14.05 -3.05
CA ASN A 99 -1.43 15.34 -3.10
C ASN A 99 -2.93 15.22 -2.77
N ALA A 100 -3.59 14.16 -3.24
CA ALA A 100 -4.99 13.88 -2.91
C ALA A 100 -5.18 13.47 -1.42
N TRP A 101 -4.14 12.95 -0.77
CA TRP A 101 -4.16 12.56 0.64
C TRP A 101 -3.77 13.68 1.61
N GLN A 102 -3.52 14.91 1.14
CA GLN A 102 -3.20 16.02 2.03
C GLN A 102 -4.26 16.19 3.13
N GLY A 103 -3.78 16.33 4.37
CA GLY A 103 -4.64 16.45 5.55
C GLY A 103 -5.09 15.12 6.17
N THR A 104 -4.73 13.99 5.58
CA THR A 104 -4.98 12.65 6.15
C THR A 104 -3.75 12.12 6.90
N TYR A 105 -3.93 11.06 7.69
CA TYR A 105 -2.83 10.35 8.36
C TYR A 105 -1.93 9.58 7.39
N ALA A 106 -2.40 9.28 6.18
CA ALA A 106 -1.60 8.63 5.14
C ALA A 106 -0.59 9.59 4.48
N TYR A 107 -0.79 10.91 4.59
CA TYR A 107 0.10 11.92 4.03
C TYR A 107 1.36 12.10 4.88
N THR A 108 2.28 11.13 4.83
CA THR A 108 3.55 11.16 5.57
C THR A 108 4.72 10.86 4.67
N LYS A 109 5.91 11.38 5.02
CA LYS A 109 7.15 11.07 4.30
C LYS A 109 7.52 9.59 4.41
N ASP A 110 7.24 8.97 5.55
CA ASP A 110 7.56 7.57 5.78
C ASP A 110 6.69 6.65 4.93
N LYS A 111 5.39 6.97 4.76
CA LYS A 111 4.49 6.23 3.86
C LYS A 111 4.89 6.41 2.39
N PHE A 112 5.28 7.62 1.99
CA PHE A 112 5.79 7.89 0.64
C PHE A 112 7.03 7.02 0.37
N LYS A 113 7.98 7.04 1.30
CA LYS A 113 9.21 6.25 1.21
C LYS A 113 8.94 4.74 1.18
N LEU A 114 7.95 4.25 1.93
CA LEU A 114 7.54 2.84 1.89
C LEU A 114 7.18 2.41 0.47
N TYR A 115 6.42 3.23 -0.28
CA TYR A 115 6.08 2.89 -1.66
C TYR A 115 7.26 3.01 -2.63
N GLU A 116 8.19 3.94 -2.41
CA GLU A 116 9.45 3.98 -3.18
C GLU A 116 10.26 2.69 -2.93
N GLU A 117 10.42 2.27 -1.69
CA GLU A 117 11.12 1.05 -1.30
C GLU A 117 10.39 -0.22 -1.81
N LEU A 118 9.06 -0.21 -1.87
CA LEU A 118 8.26 -1.30 -2.42
C LEU A 118 8.42 -1.39 -3.95
N TYR A 119 8.49 -0.25 -4.65
CA TYR A 119 8.82 -0.22 -6.08
C TYR A 119 10.17 -0.86 -6.33
N GLU A 120 11.23 -0.41 -5.66
CA GLU A 120 12.58 -0.97 -5.80
C GLU A 120 12.60 -2.49 -5.52
N TYR A 121 11.89 -2.92 -4.49
CA TYR A 121 11.79 -4.33 -4.15
C TYR A 121 11.06 -5.13 -5.25
N ASN A 122 9.92 -4.64 -5.74
CA ASN A 122 9.20 -5.27 -6.84
C ASN A 122 10.06 -5.39 -8.12
N GLN A 123 10.90 -4.39 -8.43
CA GLN A 123 11.81 -4.47 -9.57
C GLN A 123 12.90 -5.55 -9.40
N SER A 124 13.19 -5.96 -8.16
CA SER A 124 14.12 -7.06 -7.87
C SER A 124 13.50 -8.45 -8.00
N LEU A 125 12.17 -8.54 -8.11
CA LEU A 125 11.40 -9.79 -8.20
C LEU A 125 11.04 -10.11 -9.66
N PRO A 126 10.89 -11.41 -10.02
CA PRO A 126 10.19 -11.80 -11.24
C PRO A 126 8.81 -11.15 -11.32
N GLU A 127 8.34 -10.83 -12.51
CA GLU A 127 7.07 -10.11 -12.71
C GLU A 127 5.87 -10.83 -12.07
N GLU A 128 5.81 -12.14 -12.21
CA GLU A 128 4.77 -12.98 -11.62
C GLU A 128 4.77 -13.00 -10.08
N ASP A 129 5.91 -12.66 -9.47
CA ASP A 129 6.10 -12.65 -8.02
C ASP A 129 5.94 -11.26 -7.39
N ARG A 130 5.78 -10.22 -8.18
CA ARG A 130 5.63 -8.85 -7.70
C ARG A 130 4.43 -8.71 -6.77
N ILE A 131 4.59 -7.90 -5.76
CA ILE A 131 3.55 -7.59 -4.78
C ILE A 131 2.56 -6.62 -5.41
N ILE A 132 1.28 -6.93 -5.27
CA ILE A 132 0.15 -6.13 -5.75
C ILE A 132 -0.56 -5.54 -4.53
N LEU A 133 -0.74 -4.23 -4.55
CA LEU A 133 -1.48 -3.51 -3.52
C LEU A 133 -2.99 -3.64 -3.78
N VAL A 134 -3.75 -3.86 -2.72
CA VAL A 134 -5.21 -3.91 -2.77
C VAL A 134 -5.78 -2.94 -1.75
N GLY A 135 -6.50 -1.92 -2.21
CA GLY A 135 -7.22 -1.00 -1.34
C GLY A 135 -8.50 -1.65 -0.82
N VAL A 136 -8.68 -1.65 0.48
CA VAL A 136 -9.83 -2.30 1.15
C VAL A 136 -10.71 -1.31 1.93
N ASP A 137 -10.43 -0.02 1.82
CA ASP A 137 -11.23 1.03 2.43
C ASP A 137 -12.17 1.70 1.41
N ILE A 138 -13.12 2.46 1.93
CA ILE A 138 -14.06 3.24 1.11
C ILE A 138 -13.35 4.41 0.40
N GLU A 139 -13.97 4.92 -0.66
CA GLU A 139 -13.44 6.06 -1.41
C GLU A 139 -13.60 7.36 -0.60
N HIS A 140 -12.48 7.91 -0.14
CA HIS A 140 -12.42 9.17 0.62
C HIS A 140 -11.96 10.35 -0.23
N GLN A 141 -11.32 10.09 -1.38
CA GLN A 141 -10.72 11.10 -2.25
C GLN A 141 -11.45 11.13 -3.61
N PRO A 142 -12.48 11.99 -3.76
CA PRO A 142 -13.26 12.09 -4.99
C PRO A 142 -12.39 12.30 -6.25
N LYS A 143 -11.29 13.05 -6.11
CA LYS A 143 -10.35 13.27 -7.23
C LYS A 143 -9.80 11.95 -7.75
N LEU A 144 -9.27 11.08 -6.88
CA LEU A 144 -8.70 9.80 -7.30
C LEU A 144 -9.76 8.89 -7.91
N SER A 145 -10.98 8.88 -7.33
CA SER A 145 -12.09 8.09 -7.87
C SER A 145 -12.47 8.52 -9.29
N PHE A 146 -12.56 9.84 -9.55
CA PHE A 146 -12.85 10.35 -10.90
C PHE A 146 -11.70 10.12 -11.88
N ASP A 147 -10.47 10.30 -11.44
CA ASP A 147 -9.29 10.04 -12.27
C ASP A 147 -9.18 8.55 -12.62
N TYR A 148 -9.49 7.66 -11.67
CA TYR A 148 -9.58 6.22 -11.90
C TYR A 148 -10.65 5.88 -12.96
N ILE A 149 -11.87 6.43 -12.81
CA ILE A 149 -12.95 6.21 -13.80
C ILE A 149 -12.50 6.66 -15.19
N LYS A 150 -11.88 7.84 -15.29
CA LYS A 150 -11.37 8.35 -16.58
C LYS A 150 -10.31 7.42 -17.20
N ASP A 151 -9.42 6.89 -16.37
CA ASP A 151 -8.31 6.04 -16.83
C ASP A 151 -8.77 4.67 -17.35
N ILE A 152 -9.90 4.16 -16.83
CA ILE A 152 -10.48 2.88 -17.25
C ILE A 152 -11.60 2.99 -18.32
N LEU A 153 -12.00 4.21 -18.68
CA LEU A 153 -13.00 4.38 -19.74
C LEU A 153 -12.48 3.82 -21.07
N PRO A 154 -13.30 3.05 -21.80
CA PRO A 154 -12.94 2.60 -23.13
C PRO A 154 -12.72 3.79 -24.07
N GLU A 155 -11.84 3.61 -25.06
CA GLU A 155 -11.57 4.62 -26.11
C GLU A 155 -12.74 4.74 -27.10
N GLU A 156 -13.63 3.76 -27.15
CA GLU A 156 -14.80 3.71 -28.02
C GLU A 156 -15.80 4.80 -27.67
N GLU A 157 -16.59 5.21 -28.66
CA GLU A 157 -17.67 6.17 -28.42
C GLU A 157 -18.70 5.58 -27.44
N PRO A 158 -19.08 6.34 -26.39
CA PRO A 158 -20.06 5.86 -25.43
C PRO A 158 -21.46 5.75 -26.08
N PRO A 159 -22.33 4.87 -25.57
CA PRO A 159 -23.76 4.86 -25.94
C PRO A 159 -24.39 6.24 -25.74
N GLU A 160 -25.29 6.63 -26.64
CA GLU A 160 -25.96 7.94 -26.66
C GLU A 160 -26.56 8.31 -25.27
N GLU A 161 -27.14 7.31 -24.59
CA GLU A 161 -27.81 7.49 -23.30
C GLU A 161 -26.87 7.98 -22.18
N ILE A 162 -25.56 7.72 -22.27
CA ILE A 162 -24.56 8.10 -21.25
C ILE A 162 -23.49 9.04 -21.79
N GLU A 163 -23.56 9.43 -23.07
CA GLU A 163 -22.54 10.27 -23.74
C GLU A 163 -22.30 11.57 -22.97
N MET A 164 -23.35 12.23 -22.53
CA MET A 164 -23.23 13.48 -21.76
C MET A 164 -22.48 13.27 -20.44
N ILE A 165 -22.72 12.16 -19.73
CA ILE A 165 -22.04 11.83 -18.46
C ILE A 165 -20.60 11.56 -18.71
N ILE A 166 -20.26 10.78 -19.74
CA ILE A 166 -18.87 10.45 -20.09
C ILE A 166 -18.10 11.69 -20.52
N ASN A 167 -18.72 12.56 -21.33
CA ASN A 167 -18.11 13.83 -21.75
C ASN A 167 -17.88 14.76 -20.54
N ASP A 168 -18.82 14.83 -19.63
CA ASP A 168 -18.64 15.56 -18.36
C ASP A 168 -17.46 15.01 -17.54
N LEU A 169 -17.34 13.69 -17.40
CA LEU A 169 -16.22 13.04 -16.72
C LEU A 169 -14.87 13.33 -17.40
N LYS A 170 -14.83 13.25 -18.73
CA LYS A 170 -13.60 13.51 -19.51
C LYS A 170 -13.14 14.98 -19.43
N HIS A 171 -14.06 15.95 -19.33
CA HIS A 171 -13.77 17.38 -19.40
C HIS A 171 -13.74 18.08 -18.04
N LYS A 172 -14.29 17.49 -16.99
CA LYS A 172 -14.20 18.06 -15.64
C LYS A 172 -12.77 17.86 -15.12
N ASN A 173 -11.94 18.90 -15.27
CA ASN A 173 -10.81 19.07 -14.37
C ASN A 173 -11.38 19.10 -12.94
N SER A 174 -10.88 18.24 -12.09
CA SER A 174 -11.32 18.01 -10.71
C SER A 174 -11.31 19.30 -9.88
N VAL A 175 -12.37 20.09 -10.01
CA VAL A 175 -12.72 21.14 -9.06
C VAL A 175 -13.88 20.57 -8.24
N TYR A 176 -13.58 19.66 -7.35
CA TYR A 176 -14.49 19.28 -6.27
C TYR A 176 -13.82 19.63 -4.95
N TYR A 177 -14.49 20.50 -4.23
CA TYR A 177 -14.14 21.06 -2.93
C TYR A 177 -13.99 19.99 -1.86
#